data_4bae0a5504ce0675c7e927d63e3ed3ff
#
_entry.id   4bae0a5504ce0675c7e927d63e3ed3ff
#
_cell.length_a   1.000
_cell.length_b   1.000
_cell.length_c   1.000
_cell.angle_alpha   90.00
_cell.angle_beta   90.00
_cell.angle_gamma   90.00
#
_symmetry.space_group_name_H-M   'P 1'
#
loop_
_entity.id
_entity.type
_entity.pdbx_description
1 polymer ?
#
loop_
_entity_poly.entity_id
_entity_poly.type
_entity_poly.pdbx_seq_one_letter_code
_entity_poly.pdbx_strand_id
1 'polypeptide(L)'
;YTSSFSGGNGSNGGYNGYSYTSAPQQPPKHEKKKNKVLLRVLAGVGVVALGFGGGFGGAIAASRAGLTGNQVVVQEIQRDTSTDATSTGSTDGSAMTMQQIASVASPSVVAITTEQMSSSQTWFGGYYVQSGAGSGIIISQDGYILTCAHVVSGATSVKVQLNGSDETYDATIVGADSTSDIAVLKIEATGLTPAVIGDSDKLAVGETTVAVGNPLGTLSNTVTQGIVSALNRQVTVEDNDMTLIQTDTSISPGNSGGGLFNANGELIGVVNAKSSYSEAEGIGFAIPINTAMDIAQQLIENGAVARPVLGVSILDISDASAAQQYGVSAMGVYVADVTKGGGAEAAGVQRGDRIIAVDDTAVSSTSTVKSYLAD
;
A
#
# COMPACT_ATOMS: atom_id res chain seq x y z
N TYR A 1 -44.33 8.34 -36.37
CA TYR A 1 -45.00 9.63 -36.53
C TYR A 1 -43.93 10.70 -36.73
N THR A 2 -43.87 11.16 -37.97
CA THR A 2 -43.13 12.32 -38.46
C THR A 2 -43.80 13.60 -38.03
N SER A 3 -42.99 14.63 -37.66
CA SER A 3 -43.28 15.99 -38.05
C SER A 3 -42.02 16.86 -37.97
N SER A 4 -41.61 17.26 -39.16
CA SER A 4 -40.76 18.39 -39.51
C SER A 4 -41.48 19.71 -39.20
N PHE A 5 -40.76 20.74 -38.79
CA PHE A 5 -41.10 22.13 -39.10
C PHE A 5 -39.86 22.94 -39.44
N SER A 6 -39.99 23.61 -40.55
CA SER A 6 -39.09 24.52 -41.26
C SER A 6 -39.37 25.96 -40.86
N GLY A 7 -38.35 26.81 -41.00
CA GLY A 7 -38.52 28.12 -41.58
C GLY A 7 -38.29 29.36 -40.67
N GLY A 8 -37.48 30.29 -41.19
CA GLY A 8 -37.64 31.67 -40.93
C GLY A 8 -36.33 32.47 -40.73
N ASN A 9 -35.74 32.84 -41.66
CA ASN A 9 -35.26 34.05 -42.40
C ASN A 9 -35.43 35.42 -41.70
N GLY A 10 -34.35 36.25 -41.80
CA GLY A 10 -34.40 37.73 -41.71
C GLY A 10 -33.47 38.29 -40.63
N SER A 11 -32.63 39.22 -40.80
CA SER A 11 -32.27 40.19 -41.80
C SER A 11 -31.19 41.10 -41.22
N ASN A 12 -30.27 41.48 -42.03
CA ASN A 12 -29.46 42.72 -42.07
C ASN A 12 -29.50 43.73 -40.91
N GLY A 13 -28.33 44.20 -40.52
CA GLY A 13 -28.11 45.46 -39.83
C GLY A 13 -26.61 45.81 -39.80
N GLY A 14 -26.16 46.48 -40.86
CA GLY A 14 -24.80 47.03 -40.88
C GLY A 14 -24.72 48.30 -40.01
N TYR A 15 -23.61 48.49 -39.36
CA TYR A 15 -23.17 49.79 -38.87
C TYR A 15 -21.70 50.02 -39.10
N ASN A 16 -21.46 51.19 -39.63
CA ASN A 16 -20.29 51.91 -40.06
C ASN A 16 -19.07 51.82 -39.16
N GLY A 17 -17.93 51.74 -39.85
CA GLY A 17 -16.62 51.91 -39.29
C GLY A 17 -16.32 53.37 -38.89
N TYR A 18 -15.54 53.49 -37.84
CA TYR A 18 -14.68 54.62 -37.59
C TYR A 18 -13.25 54.14 -37.45
N SER A 19 -12.42 54.52 -38.42
CA SER A 19 -10.97 54.34 -38.36
C SER A 19 -10.37 55.48 -37.55
N TYR A 20 -9.70 55.14 -36.46
CA TYR A 20 -8.78 56.09 -35.79
C TYR A 20 -7.35 55.64 -36.09
N THR A 21 -6.65 56.41 -36.88
CA THR A 21 -5.22 56.40 -37.03
C THR A 21 -4.56 56.94 -35.76
N SER A 22 -3.93 56.08 -34.98
CA SER A 22 -3.09 56.51 -33.87
C SER A 22 -1.61 56.44 -34.32
N ALA A 23 -0.87 57.52 -34.06
CA ALA A 23 0.53 57.72 -34.33
C ALA A 23 1.43 56.72 -33.57
N PRO A 24 2.62 56.41 -34.04
CA PRO A 24 3.50 55.44 -33.40
C PRO A 24 4.08 56.02 -32.10
N GLN A 25 3.78 55.36 -31.00
CA GLN A 25 4.41 55.62 -29.71
C GLN A 25 5.77 54.91 -29.65
N GLN A 26 6.78 55.65 -29.25
CA GLN A 26 8.14 55.15 -28.98
C GLN A 26 8.11 54.18 -27.78
N PRO A 27 8.90 53.11 -27.79
CA PRO A 27 8.97 52.20 -26.69
C PRO A 27 9.65 52.81 -25.46
N PRO A 28 9.15 52.56 -24.24
CA PRO A 28 9.74 53.07 -23.01
C PRO A 28 11.13 52.40 -22.77
N LYS A 29 12.09 53.22 -22.35
CA LYS A 29 13.42 52.77 -21.92
C LYS A 29 13.26 51.84 -20.68
N HIS A 30 13.73 50.58 -20.83
CA HIS A 30 13.84 49.66 -19.73
C HIS A 30 14.93 50.07 -18.74
N GLU A 31 14.56 50.62 -17.60
CA GLU A 31 15.43 50.69 -16.43
C GLU A 31 15.61 49.27 -15.86
N LYS A 32 16.88 48.84 -15.76
CA LYS A 32 17.22 47.58 -15.10
C LYS A 32 16.95 47.67 -13.59
N LYS A 33 15.75 47.24 -13.16
CA LYS A 33 15.47 47.01 -11.75
C LYS A 33 16.31 45.79 -11.29
N LYS A 34 17.28 46.11 -10.43
CA LYS A 34 18.10 45.08 -9.76
C LYS A 34 17.19 44.06 -9.08
N ASN A 35 17.42 42.77 -9.41
CA ASN A 35 16.62 41.60 -8.98
C ASN A 35 16.68 41.38 -7.45
N LYS A 36 15.98 42.20 -6.67
CA LYS A 36 15.75 41.94 -5.23
C LYS A 36 14.88 40.69 -5.00
N VAL A 37 14.06 40.30 -5.99
CA VAL A 37 13.25 39.07 -5.93
C VAL A 37 14.11 37.83 -6.07
N LEU A 38 15.09 37.83 -6.99
CA LEU A 38 16.03 36.71 -7.17
C LEU A 38 16.88 36.47 -5.91
N LEU A 39 17.31 37.55 -5.22
CA LEU A 39 18.08 37.42 -3.98
C LEU A 39 17.23 36.86 -2.82
N ARG A 40 15.92 37.21 -2.76
CA ARG A 40 14.99 36.67 -1.76
C ARG A 40 14.64 35.20 -2.02
N VAL A 41 14.49 34.80 -3.28
CA VAL A 41 14.25 33.41 -3.67
C VAL A 41 15.49 32.55 -3.36
N LEU A 42 16.71 33.03 -3.70
CA LEU A 42 17.95 32.32 -3.37
C LEU A 42 18.18 32.21 -1.86
N ALA A 43 17.83 33.24 -1.07
CA ALA A 43 17.89 33.17 0.40
C ALA A 43 16.86 32.17 0.96
N GLY A 44 15.64 32.13 0.42
CA GLY A 44 14.61 31.15 0.80
C GLY A 44 15.02 29.71 0.50
N VAL A 45 15.58 29.46 -0.69
CA VAL A 45 16.09 28.13 -1.08
C VAL A 45 17.28 27.73 -0.20
N GLY A 46 18.16 28.68 0.15
CA GLY A 46 19.28 28.43 1.05
C GLY A 46 18.86 28.03 2.46
N VAL A 47 17.80 28.66 3.02
CA VAL A 47 17.26 28.32 4.32
C VAL A 47 16.59 26.94 4.33
N VAL A 48 15.86 26.60 3.26
CA VAL A 48 15.26 25.27 3.10
C VAL A 48 16.34 24.19 2.93
N ALA A 49 17.39 24.45 2.14
CA ALA A 49 18.51 23.51 1.96
C ALA A 49 19.31 23.31 3.26
N LEU A 50 19.52 24.37 4.06
CA LEU A 50 20.17 24.28 5.36
C LEU A 50 19.26 23.59 6.40
N GLY A 51 17.93 23.79 6.33
CA GLY A 51 16.96 23.07 7.15
C GLY A 51 16.92 21.58 6.85
N PHE A 52 16.92 21.21 5.57
CA PHE A 52 16.98 19.80 5.14
C PHE A 52 18.35 19.16 5.42
N GLY A 53 19.46 19.85 5.11
CA GLY A 53 20.81 19.34 5.38
C GLY A 53 21.12 19.23 6.88
N GLY A 54 20.68 20.18 7.68
CA GLY A 54 20.85 20.16 9.15
C GLY A 54 19.94 19.14 9.83
N GLY A 55 18.69 19.01 9.37
CA GLY A 55 17.74 18.03 9.88
C GLY A 55 18.14 16.59 9.53
N PHE A 56 18.48 16.33 8.29
CA PHE A 56 18.88 14.99 7.84
C PHE A 56 20.25 14.56 8.38
N GLY A 57 21.25 15.48 8.35
CA GLY A 57 22.58 15.22 8.93
C GLY A 57 22.54 15.08 10.45
N GLY A 58 21.68 15.86 11.12
CA GLY A 58 21.45 15.76 12.56
C GLY A 58 20.76 14.44 12.95
N ALA A 59 19.78 13.98 12.19
CA ALA A 59 19.11 12.70 12.41
C ALA A 59 20.05 11.51 12.23
N ILE A 60 20.91 11.53 11.18
CA ILE A 60 21.92 10.48 10.97
C ILE A 60 22.97 10.48 12.09
N ALA A 61 23.39 11.66 12.55
CA ALA A 61 24.36 11.77 13.65
C ALA A 61 23.74 11.32 14.99
N ALA A 62 22.48 11.65 15.25
CA ALA A 62 21.75 11.22 16.44
C ALA A 62 21.49 9.70 16.43
N SER A 63 21.15 9.12 15.28
CA SER A 63 21.01 7.68 15.10
C SER A 63 22.31 6.92 15.34
N ARG A 64 23.45 7.43 14.79
CA ARG A 64 24.78 6.83 15.04
C ARG A 64 25.29 7.03 16.47
N ALA A 65 24.83 8.07 17.18
CA ALA A 65 25.16 8.33 18.57
C ALA A 65 24.25 7.60 19.58
N GLY A 66 23.25 6.84 19.11
CA GLY A 66 22.30 6.14 19.97
C GLY A 66 21.36 7.08 20.77
N LEU A 67 21.22 8.34 20.33
CA LEU A 67 20.41 9.36 21.00
C LEU A 67 18.96 9.42 20.51
N THR A 68 18.64 8.75 19.42
CA THR A 68 17.26 8.51 18.96
C THR A 68 16.89 7.07 19.34
N GLY A 69 16.57 6.89 20.61
CA GLY A 69 16.12 5.60 21.13
C GLY A 69 14.65 5.37 20.88
N ASN A 70 14.25 5.05 19.65
CA ASN A 70 13.08 4.24 19.36
C ASN A 70 13.55 3.09 18.47
N GLN A 71 14.33 2.19 19.06
CA GLN A 71 14.32 0.83 18.56
C GLN A 71 12.93 0.30 18.88
N VAL A 72 12.06 0.18 17.87
CA VAL A 72 10.88 -0.66 17.97
C VAL A 72 11.43 -2.07 18.16
N VAL A 73 11.50 -2.49 19.40
CA VAL A 73 11.78 -3.88 19.71
C VAL A 73 10.47 -4.60 19.40
N VAL A 74 10.33 -5.05 18.16
CA VAL A 74 9.40 -6.11 17.85
C VAL A 74 9.92 -7.28 18.68
N GLN A 75 9.25 -7.56 19.80
CA GLN A 75 9.59 -8.73 20.59
C GLN A 75 9.19 -9.95 19.79
N GLU A 76 10.15 -10.51 19.08
CA GLU A 76 10.07 -11.88 18.61
C GLU A 76 10.09 -12.76 19.87
N ILE A 77 8.89 -13.02 20.40
CA ILE A 77 8.73 -13.96 21.51
C ILE A 77 8.77 -15.34 20.86
N GLN A 78 10.01 -15.83 20.58
CA GLN A 78 10.20 -17.23 20.32
C GLN A 78 9.82 -17.98 21.58
N ARG A 79 8.74 -18.76 21.53
CA ARG A 79 8.50 -19.78 22.54
C ARG A 79 9.59 -20.81 22.40
N ASP A 80 10.52 -20.81 23.34
CA ASP A 80 11.42 -21.94 23.51
C ASP A 80 10.56 -23.19 23.68
N THR A 81 10.71 -24.16 22.78
CA THR A 81 10.14 -25.50 22.90
C THR A 81 10.81 -26.32 23.98
N SER A 82 11.67 -25.72 24.81
CA SER A 82 12.22 -26.34 25.99
C SER A 82 11.28 -26.17 27.17
N THR A 83 10.61 -27.23 27.52
CA THR A 83 9.87 -27.56 28.74
C THR A 83 10.26 -26.76 29.97
N ASP A 84 9.63 -25.59 30.20
CA ASP A 84 9.38 -25.02 31.52
C ASP A 84 8.11 -24.16 31.48
N ALA A 85 6.96 -24.85 31.49
CA ALA A 85 5.66 -24.23 31.53
C ALA A 85 5.22 -24.01 32.96
N THR A 86 5.39 -22.79 33.47
CA THR A 86 4.64 -22.30 34.61
C THR A 86 3.65 -21.24 34.15
N SER A 87 2.65 -21.64 33.38
CA SER A 87 1.35 -20.96 33.28
C SER A 87 0.33 -21.93 32.72
N THR A 88 -0.69 -22.20 33.45
CA THR A 88 -1.99 -22.87 33.24
C THR A 88 -2.38 -23.23 31.81
N GLY A 89 -1.54 -23.97 31.08
CA GLY A 89 -1.80 -24.56 29.78
C GLY A 89 -1.30 -25.99 29.80
N SER A 90 -2.04 -26.91 29.28
CA SER A 90 -1.89 -28.35 29.26
C SER A 90 -0.45 -28.85 29.31
N THR A 91 -0.09 -29.58 30.32
CA THR A 91 1.19 -30.26 30.60
C THR A 91 1.37 -31.53 29.78
N ASP A 92 0.86 -31.63 28.55
CA ASP A 92 0.81 -32.88 27.83
C ASP A 92 1.13 -32.75 26.33
N GLY A 93 2.01 -31.88 25.90
CA GLY A 93 2.49 -31.81 24.48
C GLY A 93 1.37 -31.77 23.41
N SER A 94 0.14 -31.55 23.82
CA SER A 94 -1.06 -31.52 22.99
C SER A 94 -1.19 -30.12 22.35
N ALA A 95 -1.42 -30.07 21.04
CA ALA A 95 -1.77 -28.86 20.32
C ALA A 95 -2.91 -28.12 21.04
N MET A 96 -2.90 -26.77 20.99
CA MET A 96 -3.96 -25.95 21.58
C MET A 96 -5.32 -26.31 20.97
N THR A 97 -6.35 -26.30 21.79
CA THR A 97 -7.72 -26.34 21.29
C THR A 97 -8.05 -25.05 20.57
N MET A 98 -9.02 -25.07 19.67
CA MET A 98 -9.49 -23.89 18.95
C MET A 98 -9.89 -22.74 19.88
N GLN A 99 -10.52 -23.05 21.02
CA GLN A 99 -10.88 -22.07 22.04
C GLN A 99 -9.63 -21.41 22.66
N GLN A 100 -8.57 -22.19 22.91
CA GLN A 100 -7.30 -21.65 23.43
C GLN A 100 -6.60 -20.78 22.41
N ILE A 101 -6.54 -21.21 21.14
CA ILE A 101 -5.97 -20.40 20.05
C ILE A 101 -6.72 -19.07 19.95
N ALA A 102 -8.05 -19.09 19.92
CA ALA A 102 -8.87 -17.87 19.85
C ALA A 102 -8.62 -16.95 21.05
N SER A 103 -8.48 -17.51 22.27
CA SER A 103 -8.24 -16.70 23.48
C SER A 103 -6.86 -16.03 23.50
N VAL A 104 -5.86 -16.64 22.87
CA VAL A 104 -4.49 -16.09 22.77
C VAL A 104 -4.38 -15.09 21.61
N ALA A 105 -5.01 -15.39 20.46
CA ALA A 105 -4.89 -14.59 19.24
C ALA A 105 -5.77 -13.33 19.26
N SER A 106 -7.03 -13.45 19.73
CA SER A 106 -7.99 -12.35 19.64
C SER A 106 -7.57 -11.05 20.32
N PRO A 107 -6.87 -11.04 21.46
CA PRO A 107 -6.42 -9.78 22.08
C PRO A 107 -5.45 -8.96 21.23
N SER A 108 -4.75 -9.61 20.28
CA SER A 108 -3.82 -8.94 19.36
C SER A 108 -4.50 -8.43 18.09
N VAL A 109 -5.76 -8.75 17.84
CA VAL A 109 -6.47 -8.35 16.62
C VAL A 109 -7.44 -7.21 16.94
N VAL A 110 -7.41 -6.17 16.09
CA VAL A 110 -8.19 -4.94 16.25
C VAL A 110 -9.11 -4.72 15.06
N ALA A 111 -10.20 -3.98 15.30
CA ALA A 111 -11.06 -3.48 14.23
C ALA A 111 -10.53 -2.14 13.73
N ILE A 112 -10.52 -1.95 12.41
CA ILE A 112 -10.13 -0.70 11.75
C ILE A 112 -11.35 -0.15 11.03
N THR A 113 -11.63 1.15 11.25
CA THR A 113 -12.64 1.90 10.51
C THR A 113 -11.97 3.08 9.83
N THR A 114 -12.27 3.28 8.56
CA THR A 114 -11.70 4.37 7.75
C THR A 114 -12.79 5.25 7.20
N GLU A 115 -12.50 6.52 7.02
CA GLU A 115 -13.35 7.48 6.34
C GLU A 115 -12.60 8.04 5.13
N GLN A 116 -13.28 8.12 4.00
CA GLN A 116 -12.75 8.68 2.75
C GLN A 116 -13.70 9.77 2.26
N MET A 117 -13.15 10.89 1.80
CA MET A 117 -13.94 11.90 1.10
C MET A 117 -14.14 11.47 -0.35
N SER A 118 -15.40 11.26 -0.75
CA SER A 118 -15.72 10.99 -2.16
C SER A 118 -15.38 12.20 -3.01
N SER A 119 -14.80 11.94 -4.20
CA SER A 119 -14.56 12.99 -5.22
C SER A 119 -15.85 13.50 -5.87
N SER A 120 -16.98 12.83 -5.64
CA SER A 120 -18.28 13.22 -6.19
C SER A 120 -18.95 14.25 -5.30
N GLN A 121 -19.20 15.44 -5.84
CA GLN A 121 -19.99 16.47 -5.15
C GLN A 121 -21.47 16.08 -5.15
N THR A 122 -22.15 16.33 -4.02
CA THR A 122 -23.61 16.28 -3.98
C THR A 122 -24.19 17.44 -4.77
N TRP A 123 -25.45 17.31 -5.23
CA TRP A 123 -26.19 18.39 -5.91
C TRP A 123 -26.19 19.73 -5.13
N PHE A 124 -26.00 19.69 -3.82
CA PHE A 124 -25.91 20.86 -2.93
C PHE A 124 -24.47 21.27 -2.56
N GLY A 125 -23.44 20.75 -3.26
CA GLY A 125 -22.04 21.16 -3.06
C GLY A 125 -21.33 20.49 -1.86
N GLY A 126 -21.95 19.49 -1.21
CA GLY A 126 -21.31 18.67 -0.16
C GLY A 126 -20.54 17.48 -0.75
N TYR A 127 -19.64 16.91 0.03
CA TYR A 127 -18.97 15.66 -0.30
C TYR A 127 -19.63 14.49 0.44
N TYR A 128 -19.67 13.32 -0.19
CA TYR A 128 -20.04 12.10 0.53
C TYR A 128 -18.82 11.58 1.30
N VAL A 129 -19.02 11.22 2.56
CA VAL A 129 -18.04 10.47 3.33
C VAL A 129 -18.38 8.97 3.16
N GLN A 130 -17.43 8.22 2.64
CA GLN A 130 -17.53 6.77 2.53
C GLN A 130 -16.75 6.14 3.67
N SER A 131 -17.37 5.24 4.42
CA SER A 131 -16.71 4.48 5.48
C SER A 131 -16.25 3.14 4.94
N GLY A 132 -15.01 2.78 5.26
CA GLY A 132 -14.43 1.46 5.06
C GLY A 132 -14.22 0.74 6.38
N ALA A 133 -14.10 -0.57 6.34
CA ALA A 133 -13.80 -1.40 7.50
C ALA A 133 -12.79 -2.50 7.15
N GLY A 134 -11.93 -2.83 8.11
CA GLY A 134 -10.94 -3.88 8.04
C GLY A 134 -10.50 -4.31 9.42
N SER A 135 -9.42 -5.06 9.45
CA SER A 135 -8.78 -5.56 10.66
C SER A 135 -7.33 -5.13 10.72
N GLY A 136 -6.73 -5.23 11.90
CA GLY A 136 -5.30 -5.02 12.11
C GLY A 136 -4.77 -5.95 13.18
N ILE A 137 -3.46 -6.06 13.27
CA ILE A 137 -2.74 -6.91 14.21
C ILE A 137 -1.78 -6.06 14.99
N ILE A 138 -1.89 -6.04 16.31
CA ILE A 138 -0.94 -5.37 17.20
C ILE A 138 0.38 -6.11 17.13
N ILE A 139 1.47 -5.42 16.76
CA ILE A 139 2.81 -5.98 16.66
C ILE A 139 3.78 -5.43 17.72
N SER A 140 3.34 -4.43 18.51
CA SER A 140 4.15 -3.88 19.61
C SER A 140 3.28 -3.42 20.77
N GLN A 141 3.86 -3.38 21.98
CA GLN A 141 3.15 -2.96 23.19
C GLN A 141 2.85 -1.46 23.23
N ASP A 142 3.53 -0.67 22.43
CA ASP A 142 3.42 0.79 22.34
C ASP A 142 2.51 1.27 21.20
N GLY A 143 1.84 0.35 20.47
CA GLY A 143 0.75 0.70 19.58
C GLY A 143 1.05 0.65 18.08
N TYR A 144 2.08 -0.05 17.62
CA TYR A 144 2.23 -0.36 16.21
C TYR A 144 1.28 -1.49 15.80
N ILE A 145 0.58 -1.29 14.68
CA ILE A 145 -0.43 -2.20 14.16
C ILE A 145 -0.14 -2.47 12.69
N LEU A 146 -0.07 -3.74 12.34
CA LEU A 146 0.06 -4.25 10.98
C LEU A 146 -1.33 -4.41 10.36
N THR A 147 -1.51 -4.01 9.12
CA THR A 147 -2.77 -4.19 8.36
C THR A 147 -2.47 -4.24 6.86
N CYS A 148 -3.50 -4.43 6.03
CA CYS A 148 -3.38 -4.32 4.58
C CYS A 148 -3.38 -2.86 4.12
N ALA A 149 -2.58 -2.53 3.09
CA ALA A 149 -2.51 -1.19 2.53
C ALA A 149 -3.85 -0.74 1.93
N HIS A 150 -4.59 -1.65 1.29
CA HIS A 150 -5.89 -1.32 0.73
C HIS A 150 -6.93 -0.93 1.80
N VAL A 151 -6.81 -1.41 3.04
CA VAL A 151 -7.72 -1.04 4.15
C VAL A 151 -7.63 0.45 4.44
N VAL A 152 -6.45 1.06 4.32
CA VAL A 152 -6.19 2.46 4.66
C VAL A 152 -5.98 3.35 3.44
N SER A 153 -6.05 2.79 2.24
CA SER A 153 -5.84 3.53 0.99
C SER A 153 -6.86 4.64 0.81
N GLY A 154 -6.38 5.87 0.59
CA GLY A 154 -7.24 7.05 0.41
C GLY A 154 -8.00 7.50 1.67
N ALA A 155 -7.76 6.90 2.82
CA ALA A 155 -8.39 7.29 4.08
C ALA A 155 -7.97 8.69 4.50
N THR A 156 -8.95 9.51 4.88
CA THR A 156 -8.74 10.83 5.50
C THR A 156 -8.70 10.74 7.02
N SER A 157 -9.31 9.69 7.57
CA SER A 157 -9.26 9.36 9.00
C SER A 157 -9.23 7.84 9.18
N VAL A 158 -8.47 7.38 10.16
CA VAL A 158 -8.35 5.97 10.53
C VAL A 158 -8.59 5.85 12.03
N LYS A 159 -9.51 4.98 12.42
CA LYS A 159 -9.82 4.68 13.82
C LYS A 159 -9.62 3.20 14.09
N VAL A 160 -9.06 2.90 15.25
CA VAL A 160 -8.79 1.55 15.73
C VAL A 160 -9.59 1.30 17.00
N GLN A 161 -10.28 0.17 17.05
CA GLN A 161 -10.98 -0.32 18.23
C GLN A 161 -10.31 -1.61 18.71
N LEU A 162 -9.92 -1.63 19.98
CA LEU A 162 -9.29 -2.79 20.61
C LEU A 162 -10.32 -3.88 20.89
N ASN A 163 -9.87 -5.13 20.93
CA ASN A 163 -10.71 -6.25 21.31
C ASN A 163 -11.32 -6.07 22.70
N GLY A 164 -12.63 -6.25 22.81
CA GLY A 164 -13.36 -6.18 24.07
C GLY A 164 -13.50 -4.77 24.66
N SER A 165 -13.16 -3.73 23.90
CA SER A 165 -13.32 -2.32 24.28
C SER A 165 -14.26 -1.60 23.32
N ASP A 166 -15.08 -0.71 23.85
CA ASP A 166 -15.88 0.23 23.06
C ASP A 166 -15.10 1.52 22.72
N GLU A 167 -13.90 1.66 23.28
CA GLU A 167 -13.02 2.82 23.04
C GLU A 167 -12.37 2.73 21.68
N THR A 168 -12.34 3.86 20.96
CA THR A 168 -11.68 3.99 19.66
C THR A 168 -10.51 4.95 19.77
N TYR A 169 -9.40 4.59 19.13
CA TYR A 169 -8.17 5.37 19.05
C TYR A 169 -8.01 5.94 17.65
N ASP A 170 -7.65 7.20 17.55
CA ASP A 170 -7.20 7.77 16.29
C ASP A 170 -5.84 7.16 15.92
N ALA A 171 -5.71 6.68 14.70
CA ALA A 171 -4.50 6.05 14.21
C ALA A 171 -3.79 6.90 13.15
N THR A 172 -2.47 6.98 13.26
CA THR A 172 -1.61 7.58 12.24
C THR A 172 -1.08 6.50 11.32
N ILE A 173 -1.13 6.72 10.01
CA ILE A 173 -0.50 5.83 9.02
C ILE A 173 1.01 6.13 9.05
N VAL A 174 1.81 5.17 9.54
CA VAL A 174 3.29 5.26 9.58
C VAL A 174 3.85 5.12 8.17
N GLY A 175 3.31 4.16 7.42
CA GLY A 175 3.62 3.92 6.03
C GLY A 175 2.70 2.87 5.44
N ALA A 176 2.58 2.88 4.10
CA ALA A 176 1.80 1.90 3.37
C ALA A 176 2.49 1.58 2.04
N ASP A 177 2.51 0.31 1.68
CA ASP A 177 3.06 -0.19 0.43
C ASP A 177 2.02 -0.97 -0.34
N SER A 178 1.55 -0.40 -1.45
CA SER A 178 0.50 -0.99 -2.28
C SER A 178 0.97 -2.22 -3.06
N THR A 179 2.26 -2.39 -3.28
CA THR A 179 2.80 -3.54 -4.04
C THR A 179 2.74 -4.82 -3.21
N SER A 180 3.11 -4.76 -1.93
CA SER A 180 3.01 -5.88 -1.00
C SER A 180 1.67 -5.92 -0.25
N ASP A 181 0.83 -4.91 -0.43
CA ASP A 181 -0.43 -4.68 0.28
C ASP A 181 -0.29 -4.69 1.81
N ILE A 182 0.82 -4.13 2.33
CA ILE A 182 1.08 -4.00 3.77
C ILE A 182 1.08 -2.52 4.16
N ALA A 183 0.47 -2.22 5.31
CA ALA A 183 0.54 -0.93 5.97
C ALA A 183 0.82 -1.08 7.47
N VAL A 184 1.44 -0.06 8.04
CA VAL A 184 1.67 0.06 9.48
C VAL A 184 0.97 1.30 10.00
N LEU A 185 0.20 1.11 11.07
CA LEU A 185 -0.46 2.19 11.81
C LEU A 185 0.20 2.36 13.18
N LYS A 186 0.01 3.53 13.77
CA LYS A 186 0.41 3.84 15.14
C LYS A 186 -0.77 4.45 15.88
N ILE A 187 -1.08 3.89 17.06
CA ILE A 187 -2.03 4.47 18.02
C ILE A 187 -1.28 4.87 19.30
N GLU A 188 -1.77 5.88 19.99
CA GLU A 188 -1.24 6.33 21.26
C GLU A 188 -1.89 5.52 22.40
N ALA A 189 -1.44 4.27 22.56
CA ALA A 189 -1.86 3.36 23.61
C ALA A 189 -0.66 2.56 24.11
N THR A 190 -0.72 2.09 25.36
CA THR A 190 0.34 1.33 26.00
C THR A 190 -0.22 0.09 26.69
N GLY A 191 0.66 -0.88 26.96
CA GLY A 191 0.25 -2.11 27.63
C GLY A 191 -0.62 -3.03 26.75
N LEU A 192 -0.52 -2.87 25.45
CA LEU A 192 -1.21 -3.70 24.47
C LEU A 192 -0.64 -5.13 24.46
N THR A 193 -1.43 -6.07 23.93
CA THR A 193 -1.01 -7.47 23.77
C THR A 193 -0.63 -7.72 22.31
N PRO A 194 0.67 -7.71 21.94
CA PRO A 194 1.11 -8.04 20.59
C PRO A 194 0.85 -9.50 20.25
N ALA A 195 0.67 -9.76 18.95
CA ALA A 195 0.67 -11.13 18.44
C ALA A 195 2.03 -11.81 18.67
N VAL A 196 2.01 -13.09 18.96
CA VAL A 196 3.22 -13.93 18.94
C VAL A 196 3.55 -14.21 17.47
N ILE A 197 4.69 -13.76 17.00
CA ILE A 197 5.11 -13.93 15.61
C ILE A 197 5.60 -15.37 15.41
N GLY A 198 5.03 -16.06 14.43
CA GLY A 198 5.45 -17.38 13.98
C GLY A 198 6.48 -17.30 12.85
N ASP A 199 6.70 -18.40 12.17
CA ASP A 199 7.64 -18.52 11.05
C ASP A 199 6.91 -19.09 9.83
N SER A 200 6.60 -18.22 8.86
CA SER A 200 5.87 -18.63 7.65
C SER A 200 6.67 -19.51 6.70
N ASP A 201 8.01 -19.52 6.80
CA ASP A 201 8.87 -20.31 5.93
C ASP A 201 8.92 -21.79 6.37
N LYS A 202 8.48 -22.08 7.61
CA LYS A 202 8.43 -23.45 8.17
C LYS A 202 7.06 -24.12 8.01
N LEU A 203 6.10 -23.45 7.40
CA LEU A 203 4.75 -23.99 7.22
C LEU A 203 4.74 -25.22 6.29
N ALA A 204 3.83 -26.13 6.59
CA ALA A 204 3.54 -27.27 5.73
C ALA A 204 2.06 -27.27 5.32
N VAL A 205 1.78 -27.75 4.10
CA VAL A 205 0.41 -27.96 3.62
C VAL A 205 -0.30 -28.97 4.52
N GLY A 206 -1.53 -28.64 4.93
CA GLY A 206 -2.34 -29.42 5.86
C GLY A 206 -2.25 -28.96 7.31
N GLU A 207 -1.37 -28.02 7.67
CA GLU A 207 -1.34 -27.45 9.02
C GLU A 207 -2.60 -26.63 9.32
N THR A 208 -3.05 -26.69 10.55
CA THR A 208 -4.22 -25.92 11.02
C THR A 208 -3.98 -24.42 10.91
N THR A 209 -4.96 -23.71 10.36
CA THR A 209 -5.00 -22.27 10.32
C THR A 209 -6.25 -21.72 11.01
N VAL A 210 -6.09 -20.58 11.68
CA VAL A 210 -7.17 -19.85 12.35
C VAL A 210 -7.09 -18.39 11.95
N ALA A 211 -8.09 -17.89 11.24
CA ALA A 211 -8.18 -16.47 10.93
C ALA A 211 -8.99 -15.75 12.01
N VAL A 212 -8.50 -14.60 12.43
CA VAL A 212 -9.17 -13.70 13.37
C VAL A 212 -9.26 -12.32 12.73
N GLY A 213 -10.47 -11.75 12.72
CA GLY A 213 -10.73 -10.47 12.11
C GLY A 213 -12.06 -9.85 12.52
N ASN A 214 -12.44 -8.77 11.80
CA ASN A 214 -13.68 -8.02 12.04
C ASN A 214 -14.51 -7.94 10.73
N PRO A 215 -15.10 -9.07 10.27
CA PRO A 215 -15.87 -9.07 9.04
C PRO A 215 -17.01 -8.06 9.09
N LEU A 216 -17.19 -7.35 7.96
CA LEU A 216 -18.23 -6.34 7.77
C LEU A 216 -18.11 -5.12 8.70
N GLY A 217 -17.02 -4.97 9.46
CA GLY A 217 -16.81 -3.86 10.40
C GLY A 217 -17.73 -3.85 11.64
N THR A 218 -18.53 -4.89 11.81
CA THR A 218 -19.54 -4.99 12.89
C THR A 218 -19.45 -6.28 13.70
N LEU A 219 -18.64 -7.24 13.22
CA LEU A 219 -18.49 -8.56 13.84
C LEU A 219 -17.06 -8.75 14.34
N SER A 220 -16.61 -7.85 15.23
CA SER A 220 -15.27 -7.91 15.81
C SER A 220 -14.98 -9.28 16.42
N ASN A 221 -13.72 -9.74 16.27
CA ASN A 221 -13.23 -11.02 16.79
C ASN A 221 -13.92 -12.26 16.22
N THR A 222 -14.37 -12.20 14.98
CA THR A 222 -14.83 -13.41 14.30
C THR A 222 -13.62 -14.32 14.07
N VAL A 223 -13.78 -15.57 14.49
CA VAL A 223 -12.76 -16.62 14.36
C VAL A 223 -13.25 -17.67 13.36
N THR A 224 -12.44 -17.97 12.36
CA THR A 224 -12.69 -19.04 11.40
C THR A 224 -11.52 -20.00 11.36
N GLN A 225 -11.75 -21.27 11.02
CA GLN A 225 -10.76 -22.33 11.02
C GLN A 225 -10.64 -22.98 9.64
N GLY A 226 -9.45 -23.41 9.31
CA GLY A 226 -9.13 -24.20 8.11
C GLY A 226 -7.73 -24.80 8.21
N ILE A 227 -7.13 -25.01 7.04
CA ILE A 227 -5.76 -25.51 6.89
C ILE A 227 -4.96 -24.67 5.89
N VAL A 228 -3.66 -24.80 5.90
CA VAL A 228 -2.80 -24.37 4.79
C VAL A 228 -3.09 -25.25 3.58
N SER A 229 -3.74 -24.70 2.56
CA SER A 229 -4.10 -25.43 1.34
C SER A 229 -2.96 -25.47 0.33
N ALA A 230 -2.15 -24.40 0.24
CA ALA A 230 -0.93 -24.33 -0.57
C ALA A 230 0.02 -23.24 -0.05
N LEU A 231 1.30 -23.37 -0.39
CA LEU A 231 2.33 -22.37 -0.10
C LEU A 231 2.88 -21.79 -1.40
N ASN A 232 3.48 -20.60 -1.31
CA ASN A 232 4.13 -19.93 -2.42
C ASN A 232 3.22 -19.78 -3.67
N ARG A 233 1.92 -19.53 -3.43
CA ARG A 233 0.98 -19.38 -4.52
C ARG A 233 1.13 -17.99 -5.16
N GLN A 234 1.51 -17.96 -6.44
CA GLN A 234 1.51 -16.73 -7.23
C GLN A 234 0.07 -16.33 -7.54
N VAL A 235 -0.34 -15.16 -7.10
CA VAL A 235 -1.69 -14.62 -7.26
C VAL A 235 -1.60 -13.16 -7.67
N THR A 236 -2.27 -12.79 -8.75
CA THR A 236 -2.39 -11.38 -9.12
C THR A 236 -3.51 -10.73 -8.31
N VAL A 237 -3.16 -9.73 -7.51
CA VAL A 237 -4.09 -8.92 -6.71
C VAL A 237 -3.96 -7.46 -7.18
N GLU A 238 -5.02 -6.91 -7.80
CA GLU A 238 -5.02 -5.53 -8.32
C GLU A 238 -3.75 -5.17 -9.13
N ASP A 239 -3.44 -5.96 -10.14
CA ASP A 239 -2.27 -5.77 -11.03
C ASP A 239 -0.89 -5.97 -10.36
N ASN A 240 -0.84 -6.45 -9.10
CA ASN A 240 0.39 -6.85 -8.43
C ASN A 240 0.46 -8.38 -8.32
N ASP A 241 1.57 -8.95 -8.75
CA ASP A 241 1.85 -10.37 -8.55
C ASP A 241 2.40 -10.56 -7.13
N MET A 242 1.71 -11.36 -6.34
CA MET A 242 2.04 -11.60 -4.93
C MET A 242 2.25 -13.08 -4.67
N THR A 243 3.20 -13.41 -3.81
CA THR A 243 3.42 -14.79 -3.32
C THR A 243 2.70 -14.96 -1.99
N LEU A 244 1.63 -15.76 -1.97
CA LEU A 244 0.70 -15.87 -0.84
C LEU A 244 0.60 -17.28 -0.29
N ILE A 245 0.20 -17.39 0.98
CA ILE A 245 -0.31 -18.60 1.61
C ILE A 245 -1.76 -18.77 1.17
N GLN A 246 -2.11 -19.93 0.62
CA GLN A 246 -3.50 -20.30 0.35
C GLN A 246 -4.05 -21.10 1.52
N THR A 247 -5.27 -20.80 1.95
CA THR A 247 -6.00 -21.47 3.01
C THR A 247 -7.46 -21.69 2.61
N ASP A 248 -8.10 -22.69 3.18
CA ASP A 248 -9.57 -22.87 3.09
C ASP A 248 -10.32 -22.25 4.28
N THR A 249 -9.57 -21.59 5.18
CA THR A 249 -10.16 -20.77 6.24
C THR A 249 -11.10 -19.73 5.63
N SER A 250 -12.30 -19.62 6.14
CA SER A 250 -13.30 -18.67 5.61
C SER A 250 -12.82 -17.22 5.76
N ILE A 251 -12.52 -16.59 4.64
CA ILE A 251 -12.10 -15.19 4.52
C ILE A 251 -13.25 -14.41 3.90
N SER A 252 -13.60 -13.27 4.51
CA SER A 252 -14.68 -12.38 4.06
C SER A 252 -14.23 -10.93 4.11
N PRO A 253 -14.86 -10.02 3.34
CA PRO A 253 -14.60 -8.59 3.45
C PRO A 253 -14.68 -8.11 4.91
N GLY A 254 -13.66 -7.33 5.33
CA GLY A 254 -13.46 -6.91 6.73
C GLY A 254 -12.47 -7.77 7.50
N ASN A 255 -12.17 -9.02 7.08
CA ASN A 255 -11.07 -9.79 7.63
C ASN A 255 -9.70 -9.32 7.08
N SER A 256 -9.67 -8.54 5.98
CA SER A 256 -8.43 -7.95 5.44
C SER A 256 -7.66 -7.22 6.52
N GLY A 257 -6.36 -7.51 6.60
CA GLY A 257 -5.45 -6.98 7.61
C GLY A 257 -5.51 -7.70 8.96
N GLY A 258 -6.43 -8.66 9.15
CA GLY A 258 -6.49 -9.53 10.33
C GLY A 258 -5.43 -10.62 10.30
N GLY A 259 -5.30 -11.34 11.40
CA GLY A 259 -4.27 -12.36 11.56
C GLY A 259 -4.70 -13.76 11.10
N LEU A 260 -3.80 -14.46 10.43
CA LEU A 260 -3.85 -15.91 10.23
C LEU A 260 -2.88 -16.55 11.24
N PHE A 261 -3.36 -17.43 12.09
CA PHE A 261 -2.61 -18.05 13.18
C PHE A 261 -2.50 -19.56 12.97
N ASN A 262 -1.44 -20.16 13.48
CA ASN A 262 -1.23 -21.61 13.49
C ASN A 262 -1.84 -22.29 14.72
N ALA A 263 -1.65 -23.60 14.85
CA ALA A 263 -2.14 -24.42 15.97
C ALA A 263 -1.54 -24.04 17.34
N ASN A 264 -0.46 -23.27 17.37
CA ASN A 264 0.20 -22.78 18.58
C ASN A 264 -0.28 -21.34 18.96
N GLY A 265 -1.19 -20.74 18.17
CA GLY A 265 -1.61 -19.35 18.34
C GLY A 265 -0.56 -18.36 17.91
N GLU A 266 0.40 -18.75 17.06
CA GLU A 266 1.42 -17.89 16.47
C GLU A 266 0.92 -17.32 15.14
N LEU A 267 1.19 -16.05 14.90
CA LEU A 267 0.82 -15.34 13.67
C LEU A 267 1.72 -15.82 12.52
N ILE A 268 1.09 -16.37 11.48
CA ILE A 268 1.78 -16.92 10.29
C ILE A 268 1.49 -16.15 9.02
N GLY A 269 0.50 -15.23 9.04
CA GLY A 269 0.19 -14.40 7.88
C GLY A 269 -0.79 -13.29 8.19
N VAL A 270 -0.86 -12.32 7.26
CA VAL A 270 -1.84 -11.23 7.25
C VAL A 270 -2.93 -11.57 6.23
N VAL A 271 -4.16 -11.66 6.67
CA VAL A 271 -5.30 -12.05 5.82
C VAL A 271 -5.53 -11.01 4.72
N ASN A 272 -5.59 -11.47 3.48
CA ASN A 272 -5.88 -10.67 2.30
C ASN A 272 -7.20 -11.14 1.65
N ALA A 273 -8.28 -10.39 1.87
CA ALA A 273 -9.60 -10.70 1.32
C ALA A 273 -9.86 -10.06 -0.07
N LYS A 274 -8.85 -9.41 -0.67
CA LYS A 274 -8.99 -8.65 -1.91
C LYS A 274 -8.60 -9.44 -3.17
N SER A 275 -8.18 -10.71 -3.03
CA SER A 275 -7.81 -11.49 -4.20
C SER A 275 -9.03 -11.72 -5.11
N SER A 276 -8.80 -11.81 -6.42
CA SER A 276 -9.83 -12.08 -7.42
C SER A 276 -10.56 -13.43 -7.23
N TYR A 277 -10.01 -14.28 -6.36
CA TYR A 277 -10.59 -15.58 -5.99
C TYR A 277 -11.40 -15.54 -4.69
N SER A 278 -11.51 -14.38 -4.03
CA SER A 278 -12.23 -14.26 -2.73
C SER A 278 -13.73 -14.56 -2.82
N GLU A 279 -14.31 -14.58 -4.01
CA GLU A 279 -15.71 -15.01 -4.25
C GLU A 279 -15.85 -16.54 -4.37
N ALA A 280 -14.75 -17.29 -4.49
CA ALA A 280 -14.78 -18.74 -4.54
C ALA A 280 -14.78 -19.32 -3.12
N GLU A 281 -15.79 -20.14 -2.80
CA GLU A 281 -15.84 -20.81 -1.49
C GLU A 281 -14.61 -21.71 -1.28
N GLY A 282 -14.01 -21.65 -0.08
CA GLY A 282 -12.86 -22.47 0.29
C GLY A 282 -11.53 -22.02 -0.31
N ILE A 283 -11.44 -20.81 -0.86
CA ILE A 283 -10.18 -20.23 -1.33
C ILE A 283 -9.97 -18.89 -0.63
N GLY A 284 -9.04 -18.87 0.30
CA GLY A 284 -8.58 -17.67 1.01
C GLY A 284 -7.07 -17.50 0.84
N PHE A 285 -6.59 -16.28 1.05
CA PHE A 285 -5.17 -15.95 0.93
C PHE A 285 -4.68 -15.11 2.11
N ALA A 286 -3.39 -15.29 2.45
CA ALA A 286 -2.71 -14.46 3.43
C ALA A 286 -1.29 -14.16 2.95
N ILE A 287 -0.83 -12.95 3.27
CA ILE A 287 0.55 -12.52 3.05
C ILE A 287 1.41 -13.20 4.12
N PRO A 288 2.49 -13.93 3.76
CA PRO A 288 3.35 -14.59 4.72
C PRO A 288 3.89 -13.62 5.77
N ILE A 289 3.92 -14.04 7.04
CA ILE A 289 4.29 -13.13 8.14
C ILE A 289 5.75 -12.66 8.05
N ASN A 290 6.69 -13.53 7.62
CA ASN A 290 8.08 -13.13 7.47
C ASN A 290 8.19 -11.97 6.47
N THR A 291 7.56 -12.08 5.29
CA THR A 291 7.48 -10.99 4.30
C THR A 291 6.81 -9.74 4.87
N ALA A 292 5.68 -9.90 5.57
CA ALA A 292 4.93 -8.77 6.13
C ALA A 292 5.75 -8.02 7.19
N MET A 293 6.52 -8.71 8.01
CA MET A 293 7.37 -8.10 9.04
C MET A 293 8.57 -7.36 8.45
N ASP A 294 9.21 -7.92 7.40
CA ASP A 294 10.32 -7.24 6.70
C ASP A 294 9.85 -5.92 6.06
N ILE A 295 8.65 -5.93 5.47
CA ILE A 295 8.01 -4.73 4.93
C ILE A 295 7.64 -3.74 6.05
N ALA A 296 7.03 -4.23 7.13
CA ALA A 296 6.64 -3.40 8.26
C ALA A 296 7.83 -2.69 8.90
N GLN A 297 8.97 -3.37 9.03
CA GLN A 297 10.20 -2.76 9.54
C GLN A 297 10.66 -1.61 8.65
N GLN A 298 10.70 -1.78 7.34
CA GLN A 298 11.06 -0.70 6.41
C GLN A 298 10.08 0.48 6.48
N LEU A 299 8.78 0.21 6.61
CA LEU A 299 7.75 1.25 6.76
C LEU A 299 7.93 2.03 8.07
N ILE A 300 8.27 1.35 9.18
CA ILE A 300 8.52 1.98 10.48
C ILE A 300 9.79 2.85 10.44
N GLU A 301 10.86 2.34 9.84
CA GLU A 301 12.15 3.02 9.81
C GLU A 301 12.21 4.18 8.82
N ASN A 302 11.58 4.01 7.64
CA ASN A 302 11.76 4.90 6.50
C ASN A 302 10.46 5.54 5.98
N GLY A 303 9.29 5.10 6.46
CA GLY A 303 7.97 5.50 5.96
C GLY A 303 7.62 4.94 4.58
N ALA A 304 8.55 4.22 3.94
CA ALA A 304 8.38 3.65 2.60
C ALA A 304 9.26 2.42 2.42
N VAL A 305 8.88 1.54 1.48
CA VAL A 305 9.67 0.38 1.08
C VAL A 305 10.60 0.77 -0.06
N ALA A 306 11.91 0.56 0.13
CA ALA A 306 12.90 0.79 -0.92
C ALA A 306 12.87 -0.36 -1.92
N ARG A 307 12.55 -0.06 -3.18
CA ARG A 307 12.64 -1.03 -4.28
C ARG A 307 13.54 -0.48 -5.39
N PRO A 308 14.38 -1.33 -5.99
CA PRO A 308 15.10 -0.94 -7.18
C PRO A 308 14.10 -0.65 -8.32
N VAL A 309 14.35 0.44 -9.05
CA VAL A 309 13.53 0.81 -10.20
C VAL A 309 14.43 1.07 -11.40
N LEU A 310 14.05 0.56 -12.55
CA LEU A 310 14.76 0.88 -13.81
C LEU A 310 14.57 2.35 -14.21
N GLY A 311 13.51 2.99 -13.76
CA GLY A 311 13.15 4.34 -14.16
C GLY A 311 12.54 4.40 -15.56
N VAL A 312 11.74 3.42 -15.94
CA VAL A 312 10.98 3.37 -17.18
C VAL A 312 9.53 3.01 -16.94
N SER A 313 8.63 3.54 -17.76
CA SER A 313 7.29 3.01 -17.94
C SER A 313 7.34 2.02 -19.10
N ILE A 314 6.79 0.82 -18.92
CA ILE A 314 6.80 -0.24 -19.92
C ILE A 314 5.37 -0.66 -20.28
N LEU A 315 5.20 -1.14 -21.50
CA LEU A 315 3.92 -1.67 -21.98
C LEU A 315 4.13 -2.95 -22.77
N ASP A 316 3.14 -3.84 -22.70
CA ASP A 316 3.09 -5.06 -23.52
C ASP A 316 2.45 -4.77 -24.87
N ILE A 317 3.12 -5.19 -25.93
CA ILE A 317 2.56 -5.30 -27.25
C ILE A 317 2.41 -6.79 -27.57
N SER A 318 1.20 -7.31 -27.25
CA SER A 318 0.93 -8.75 -27.22
C SER A 318 0.29 -9.28 -28.51
N ASP A 319 -0.17 -8.39 -29.40
CA ASP A 319 -0.82 -8.79 -30.66
C ASP A 319 -0.48 -7.85 -31.82
N ALA A 320 -0.80 -8.31 -33.04
CA ALA A 320 -0.49 -7.58 -34.26
C ALA A 320 -1.26 -6.25 -34.40
N SER A 321 -2.45 -6.13 -33.80
CA SER A 321 -3.25 -4.91 -33.82
C SER A 321 -2.60 -3.82 -32.96
N ALA A 322 -2.16 -4.19 -31.76
CA ALA A 322 -1.39 -3.32 -30.89
C ALA A 322 -0.06 -2.91 -31.57
N ALA A 323 0.66 -3.85 -32.20
CA ALA A 323 1.89 -3.55 -32.91
C ALA A 323 1.66 -2.51 -34.03
N GLN A 324 0.57 -2.64 -34.78
CA GLN A 324 0.19 -1.68 -35.82
C GLN A 324 -0.19 -0.32 -35.23
N GLN A 325 -0.94 -0.30 -34.14
CA GLN A 325 -1.37 0.92 -33.44
C GLN A 325 -0.19 1.73 -32.92
N TYR A 326 0.83 1.07 -32.37
CA TYR A 326 2.04 1.70 -31.84
C TYR A 326 3.16 1.86 -32.89
N GLY A 327 2.94 1.40 -34.13
CA GLY A 327 3.91 1.55 -35.24
C GLY A 327 5.18 0.71 -35.08
N VAL A 328 5.10 -0.41 -34.35
CA VAL A 328 6.24 -1.32 -34.13
C VAL A 328 6.09 -2.60 -34.96
N SER A 329 7.23 -3.21 -35.32
CA SER A 329 7.28 -4.37 -36.23
C SER A 329 7.24 -5.72 -35.51
N ALA A 330 7.38 -5.75 -34.19
CA ALA A 330 7.44 -6.99 -33.41
C ALA A 330 6.66 -6.85 -32.09
N MET A 331 6.10 -7.96 -31.63
CA MET A 331 5.51 -8.06 -30.30
C MET A 331 6.58 -8.10 -29.20
N GLY A 332 6.25 -7.72 -27.99
CA GLY A 332 7.12 -7.74 -26.83
C GLY A 332 6.92 -6.57 -25.88
N VAL A 333 7.86 -6.39 -24.96
CA VAL A 333 7.84 -5.33 -23.96
C VAL A 333 8.54 -4.09 -24.51
N TYR A 334 7.87 -2.96 -24.48
CA TYR A 334 8.41 -1.70 -24.99
C TYR A 334 8.46 -0.63 -23.91
N VAL A 335 9.49 0.23 -24.00
CA VAL A 335 9.62 1.42 -23.16
C VAL A 335 8.64 2.48 -23.66
N ALA A 336 7.62 2.77 -22.86
CA ALA A 336 6.62 3.79 -23.15
C ALA A 336 7.09 5.18 -22.74
N ASP A 337 7.87 5.29 -21.65
CA ASP A 337 8.48 6.55 -21.19
C ASP A 337 9.71 6.26 -20.33
N VAL A 338 10.58 7.25 -20.18
CA VAL A 338 11.82 7.18 -19.38
C VAL A 338 11.78 8.27 -18.33
N THR A 339 11.98 7.88 -17.07
CA THR A 339 11.99 8.80 -15.92
C THR A 339 13.24 9.66 -15.98
N LYS A 340 13.04 10.98 -16.04
CA LYS A 340 14.14 11.94 -16.07
C LYS A 340 14.96 11.87 -14.77
N GLY A 341 16.29 11.78 -14.93
CA GLY A 341 17.21 11.62 -13.81
C GLY A 341 17.31 10.19 -13.28
N GLY A 342 16.61 9.24 -13.90
CA GLY A 342 16.64 7.82 -13.54
C GLY A 342 17.81 7.05 -14.13
N GLY A 343 18.01 5.81 -13.63
CA GLY A 343 19.09 4.93 -14.10
C GLY A 343 19.00 4.58 -15.59
N ALA A 344 17.78 4.37 -16.10
CA ALA A 344 17.56 4.07 -17.52
C ALA A 344 17.95 5.24 -18.43
N GLU A 345 17.61 6.49 -18.06
CA GLU A 345 18.04 7.67 -18.83
C GLU A 345 19.57 7.77 -18.86
N ALA A 346 20.21 7.58 -17.69
CA ALA A 346 21.68 7.61 -17.59
C ALA A 346 22.36 6.50 -18.43
N ALA A 347 21.70 5.35 -18.58
CA ALA A 347 22.14 4.24 -19.41
C ALA A 347 21.83 4.42 -20.91
N GLY A 348 21.11 5.50 -21.29
CA GLY A 348 20.80 5.80 -22.69
C GLY A 348 19.55 5.08 -23.23
N VAL A 349 18.73 4.49 -22.37
CA VAL A 349 17.43 3.89 -22.74
C VAL A 349 16.50 4.99 -23.25
N GLN A 350 15.76 4.73 -24.31
CA GLN A 350 14.88 5.69 -24.95
C GLN A 350 13.46 5.12 -25.09
N ARG A 351 12.49 6.03 -25.18
CA ARG A 351 11.11 5.67 -25.52
C ARG A 351 11.09 4.95 -26.87
N GLY A 352 10.39 3.82 -26.94
CA GLY A 352 10.28 2.97 -28.12
C GLY A 352 11.29 1.83 -28.15
N ASP A 353 12.27 1.79 -27.25
CA ASP A 353 13.16 0.65 -27.13
C ASP A 353 12.36 -0.60 -26.74
N ARG A 354 12.76 -1.75 -27.27
CA ARG A 354 12.19 -3.05 -26.93
C ARG A 354 13.12 -3.77 -25.95
N ILE A 355 12.57 -4.12 -24.78
CA ILE A 355 13.28 -4.93 -23.79
C ILE A 355 13.18 -6.38 -24.24
N ILE A 356 14.31 -7.02 -24.51
CA ILE A 356 14.38 -8.40 -24.98
C ILE A 356 14.85 -9.37 -23.91
N ALA A 357 15.60 -8.89 -22.93
CA ALA A 357 16.10 -9.67 -21.81
C ALA A 357 16.41 -8.75 -20.63
N VAL A 358 16.39 -9.31 -19.42
CA VAL A 358 16.98 -8.75 -18.20
C VAL A 358 18.05 -9.72 -17.77
N ASP A 359 19.30 -9.26 -17.69
CA ASP A 359 20.49 -10.08 -17.63
C ASP A 359 20.48 -11.13 -18.77
N ASP A 360 20.57 -12.40 -18.45
CA ASP A 360 20.53 -13.50 -19.44
C ASP A 360 19.12 -14.10 -19.62
N THR A 361 18.09 -13.55 -18.96
CA THR A 361 16.71 -14.06 -19.02
C THR A 361 15.89 -13.29 -20.05
N ALA A 362 15.42 -13.99 -21.08
CA ALA A 362 14.52 -13.42 -22.08
C ALA A 362 13.18 -13.03 -21.47
N VAL A 363 12.70 -11.82 -21.79
CA VAL A 363 11.40 -11.32 -21.31
C VAL A 363 10.43 -11.18 -22.46
N SER A 364 9.16 -11.59 -22.19
CA SER A 364 8.07 -11.52 -23.16
C SER A 364 6.88 -10.71 -22.68
N SER A 365 6.85 -10.34 -21.39
CA SER A 365 5.78 -9.57 -20.75
C SER A 365 6.32 -8.60 -19.71
N THR A 366 5.55 -7.56 -19.42
CA THR A 366 5.86 -6.60 -18.35
C THR A 366 5.87 -7.25 -16.98
N SER A 367 5.04 -8.29 -16.76
CA SER A 367 5.05 -9.07 -15.51
C SER A 367 6.38 -9.78 -15.31
N THR A 368 6.97 -10.38 -16.35
CA THR A 368 8.28 -11.02 -16.28
C THR A 368 9.38 -10.01 -15.90
N VAL A 369 9.35 -8.80 -16.47
CA VAL A 369 10.31 -7.74 -16.11
C VAL A 369 10.13 -7.32 -14.65
N LYS A 370 8.87 -7.14 -14.18
CA LYS A 370 8.57 -6.76 -12.79
C LYS A 370 9.01 -7.84 -11.80
N SER A 371 8.71 -9.11 -12.08
CA SER A 371 9.14 -10.23 -11.21
C SER A 371 10.65 -10.26 -11.05
N TYR A 372 11.40 -10.08 -12.14
CA TYR A 372 12.87 -10.10 -12.11
C TYR A 372 13.47 -8.96 -11.29
N LEU A 373 12.79 -7.82 -11.21
CA LEU A 373 13.23 -6.67 -10.40
C LEU A 373 12.82 -6.78 -8.92
N ALA A 374 11.90 -7.69 -8.60
CA ALA A 374 11.41 -7.90 -7.24
C ALA A 374 12.29 -8.90 -6.45
N ASP A 375 13.08 -9.74 -7.14
CA ASP A 375 14.07 -10.68 -6.59
C ASP A 375 15.41 -9.95 -6.33
#